data_451b0dd6b5c60f05d9d97e6578055109
#
_entry.id   451b0dd6b5c60f05d9d97e6578055109
#
_cell.length_a   1.000
_cell.length_b   1.000
_cell.length_c   1.000
_cell.angle_alpha   90.00
_cell.angle_beta   90.00
_cell.angle_gamma   90.00
#
_symmetry.space_group_name_H-M   'P 1'
#
loop_
_entity.id
_entity.type
_entity.pdbx_description
1 polymer ?
#
loop_
_entity_poly.entity_id
_entity_poly.type
_entity_poly.pdbx_seq_one_letter_code
_entity_poly.pdbx_strand_id
1 'polypeptide(L)' 'MQEDKNTYPVILMNGLNNEQTLKIMKAVKSIEGIPRIIFASTTQTSLEWKVKDLLQELKAEDDEFRKMKEKE' A
#
# COMPACT_ATOMS: atom_id res chain seq x y z
N MET A 1 -8.30 7.62 -20.02
CA MET A 1 -7.90 7.64 -18.67
C MET A 1 -6.45 7.96 -18.50
N GLN A 2 -6.21 8.76 -17.58
CA GLN A 2 -4.93 9.31 -17.37
C GLN A 2 -4.07 8.43 -16.49
N GLU A 3 -2.92 8.09 -16.97
CA GLU A 3 -2.00 7.29 -16.19
C GLU A 3 -1.00 8.20 -15.54
N ASP A 4 -1.24 8.53 -14.33
CA ASP A 4 -0.29 9.36 -13.61
C ASP A 4 0.69 8.47 -12.88
N LYS A 5 1.96 8.76 -13.02
CA LYS A 5 2.97 7.95 -12.37
C LYS A 5 2.83 7.97 -10.85
N ASN A 6 2.20 9.00 -10.33
CA ASN A 6 1.98 9.11 -8.90
C ASN A 6 0.66 8.54 -8.47
N THR A 7 -0.10 7.98 -9.41
CA THR A 7 -1.40 7.43 -9.10
C THR A 7 -1.30 5.91 -9.05
N TYR A 8 -1.38 5.37 -7.88
CA TYR A 8 -1.35 3.93 -7.70
C TYR A 8 -2.23 3.61 -6.50
N PRO A 9 -2.84 2.42 -6.49
CA PRO A 9 -3.81 2.11 -5.45
C PRO A 9 -3.12 1.85 -4.12
N VAL A 10 -3.59 2.51 -3.09
CA VAL A 10 -3.08 2.33 -1.75
C VAL A 10 -4.25 2.26 -0.79
N ILE A 11 -4.21 1.29 0.11
CA ILE A 11 -5.17 1.22 1.20
C ILE A 11 -4.40 1.41 2.49
N LEU A 12 -4.72 2.48 3.19
CA LEU A 12 -4.06 2.80 4.44
C LEU A 12 -5.01 2.49 5.58
N MET A 13 -4.52 1.71 6.53
CA MET A 13 -5.34 1.29 7.65
C MET A 13 -4.82 1.89 8.94
N ASN A 14 -5.74 2.29 9.78
CA ASN A 14 -5.40 2.90 11.05
C ASN A 14 -6.29 2.33 12.13
N GLY A 15 -5.68 1.92 13.24
CA GLY A 15 -6.47 1.48 14.39
C GLY A 15 -6.85 0.01 14.36
N LEU A 16 -6.26 -0.77 13.49
CA LEU A 16 -6.56 -2.20 13.42
C LEU A 16 -5.39 -3.00 13.97
N ASN A 17 -5.69 -4.13 14.58
CA ASN A 17 -4.62 -5.02 15.00
C ASN A 17 -4.20 -5.90 13.83
N ASN A 18 -3.18 -6.73 14.07
CA ASN A 18 -2.62 -7.54 13.00
C ASN A 18 -3.62 -8.50 12.40
N GLU A 19 -4.42 -9.12 13.24
CA GLU A 19 -5.40 -10.07 12.75
C GLU A 19 -6.43 -9.40 11.87
N GLN A 20 -6.93 -8.25 12.30
CA GLN A 20 -7.91 -7.51 11.52
C GLN A 20 -7.33 -7.01 10.21
N THR A 21 -6.09 -6.55 10.26
CA THR A 21 -5.42 -6.09 9.05
C THR A 21 -5.31 -7.22 8.03
N LEU A 22 -4.90 -8.39 8.48
CA LEU A 22 -4.76 -9.52 7.56
C LEU A 22 -6.08 -9.94 6.97
N LYS A 23 -7.16 -9.87 7.75
CA LYS A 23 -8.46 -10.23 7.22
C LYS A 23 -8.90 -9.30 6.12
N ILE A 24 -8.64 -8.01 6.30
CA ILE A 24 -9.00 -7.03 5.27
C ILE A 24 -8.17 -7.25 4.02
N MET A 25 -6.88 -7.49 4.19
CA MET A 25 -6.03 -7.72 3.03
C MET A 25 -6.50 -8.93 2.24
N LYS A 26 -6.87 -10.00 2.93
CA LYS A 26 -7.37 -11.18 2.24
C LYS A 26 -8.67 -10.89 1.50
N ALA A 27 -9.57 -10.17 2.14
CA ALA A 27 -10.84 -9.86 1.51
C ALA A 27 -10.65 -9.03 0.27
N VAL A 28 -9.76 -8.04 0.34
CA VAL A 28 -9.53 -7.19 -0.82
C VAL A 28 -8.88 -7.98 -1.95
N LYS A 29 -7.94 -8.84 -1.61
CA LYS A 29 -7.25 -9.61 -2.65
C LYS A 29 -8.16 -10.59 -3.36
N SER A 30 -9.27 -10.94 -2.75
CA SER A 30 -10.21 -11.86 -3.38
C SER A 30 -11.19 -11.16 -4.31
N ILE A 31 -11.17 -9.85 -4.36
CA ILE A 31 -12.07 -9.11 -5.23
C ILE A 31 -11.50 -9.11 -6.64
N GLU A 32 -12.32 -9.52 -7.58
CA GLU A 32 -11.89 -9.53 -8.97
C GLU A 32 -12.06 -8.16 -9.59
N GLY A 33 -11.20 -7.88 -10.55
CA GLY A 33 -11.34 -6.65 -11.31
C GLY A 33 -10.67 -5.44 -10.72
N ILE A 34 -9.89 -5.62 -9.67
CA ILE A 34 -9.14 -4.50 -9.11
C ILE A 34 -7.65 -4.73 -9.31
N PRO A 35 -6.88 -3.65 -9.38
CA PRO A 35 -5.44 -3.79 -9.61
C PRO A 35 -4.73 -4.21 -8.34
N ARG A 36 -3.44 -4.43 -8.48
CA ARG A 36 -2.60 -4.68 -7.32
C ARG A 36 -2.62 -3.47 -6.42
N ILE A 37 -2.79 -3.69 -5.14
CA ILE A 37 -2.94 -2.61 -4.18
C ILE A 37 -1.82 -2.68 -3.16
N ILE A 38 -1.30 -1.52 -2.79
CA ILE A 38 -0.32 -1.41 -1.73
C ILE A 38 -1.07 -1.26 -0.42
N PHE A 39 -0.79 -2.17 0.52
CA PHE A 39 -1.40 -2.09 1.85
C PHE A 39 -0.42 -1.51 2.83
N ALA A 40 -0.90 -0.65 3.69
CA ALA A 40 -0.07 -0.03 4.71
C ALA A 40 -0.88 0.20 5.97
N SER A 41 -0.19 0.18 7.10
CA SER A 41 -0.80 0.54 8.38
C SER A 41 -0.07 1.75 8.91
N THR A 42 -0.81 2.61 9.60
CA THR A 42 -0.20 3.78 10.18
C THR A 42 0.73 3.38 11.32
N THR A 43 1.78 4.18 11.49
CA THR A 43 2.66 4.09 12.64
C THR A 43 2.66 5.43 13.31
N GLN A 44 3.26 5.50 14.49
CA GLN A 44 3.34 6.78 15.16
C GLN A 44 4.07 7.82 14.31
N THR A 45 5.08 7.39 13.63
CA THR A 45 5.85 8.29 12.78
C THR A 45 5.02 8.74 11.58
N SER A 46 4.40 7.79 10.90
CA SER A 46 3.70 8.12 9.67
C SER A 46 2.43 8.92 9.91
N LEU A 47 1.89 8.87 11.13
CA LEU A 47 0.70 9.65 11.43
C LEU A 47 0.95 11.13 11.32
N GLU A 48 2.19 11.56 11.45
CA GLU A 48 2.53 12.98 11.36
C GLU A 48 2.94 13.39 9.95
N TRP A 49 2.96 12.47 9.03
CA TRP A 49 3.35 12.77 7.66
C TRP A 49 2.16 13.30 6.89
N LYS A 50 2.46 14.11 5.89
CA LYS A 50 1.44 14.46 4.92
C LYS A 50 1.16 13.23 4.07
N VAL A 51 -0.08 13.13 3.61
CA VAL A 51 -0.47 11.99 2.80
C VAL A 51 0.44 11.88 1.58
N LYS A 52 0.76 13.01 0.97
CA LYS A 52 1.62 12.99 -0.20
C LYS A 52 2.96 12.34 0.09
N ASP A 53 3.57 12.69 1.22
CA ASP A 53 4.87 12.14 1.56
C ASP A 53 4.76 10.66 1.88
N LEU A 54 3.69 10.28 2.57
CA LEU A 54 3.50 8.89 2.90
C LEU A 54 3.33 8.04 1.65
N LEU A 55 2.56 8.52 0.70
CA LEU A 55 2.35 7.77 -0.53
C LEU A 55 3.64 7.60 -1.32
N GLN A 56 4.47 8.63 -1.34
CA GLN A 56 5.75 8.53 -2.03
C GLN A 56 6.65 7.48 -1.38
N GLU A 57 6.64 7.45 -0.07
CA GLU A 57 7.46 6.47 0.63
C GLU A 57 6.96 5.06 0.36
N LEU A 58 5.66 4.86 0.38
CA LEU A 58 5.09 3.55 0.14
C LEU A 58 5.40 3.07 -1.26
N LYS A 59 5.34 3.96 -2.22
CA LYS A 59 5.67 3.59 -3.59
C LYS A 59 7.13 3.20 -3.71
N ALA A 60 8.00 3.95 -3.07
CA ALA A 60 9.43 3.65 -3.14
C ALA A 60 9.73 2.29 -2.55
N GLU A 61 9.09 1.97 -1.43
CA GLU A 61 9.30 0.67 -0.82
C GLU A 61 8.78 -0.45 -1.71
N ASP A 62 7.64 -0.23 -2.32
CA ASP A 62 7.06 -1.23 -3.19
C ASP A 62 7.92 -1.46 -4.42
N ASP A 63 8.45 -0.39 -4.98
CA ASP A 63 9.32 -0.50 -6.14
C ASP A 63 10.57 -1.30 -5.83
N GLU A 64 11.14 -1.05 -4.67
CA GLU A 64 12.32 -1.81 -4.26
C GLU A 64 12.01 -3.27 -4.08
N PHE A 65 10.87 -3.56 -3.49
CA PHE A 65 10.46 -4.93 -3.28
C PHE A 65 10.30 -5.65 -4.62
N ARG A 66 9.72 -4.98 -5.58
CA ARG A 66 9.56 -5.57 -6.91
C ARG A 66 10.89 -5.83 -7.58
N LYS A 67 11.81 -4.91 -7.43
CA LYS A 67 13.13 -5.10 -8.02
C LYS A 67 13.82 -6.32 -7.46
N MET A 68 13.69 -6.52 -6.17
CA MET A 68 14.30 -7.69 -5.56
C MET A 68 13.71 -8.97 -6.09
N LYS A 69 12.40 -8.98 -6.30
CA LYS A 69 11.76 -10.17 -6.84
C LYS A 69 12.17 -10.44 -8.27
N GLU A 70 12.34 -9.38 -9.03
CA GLU A 70 12.69 -9.55 -10.44
C GLU A 70 14.08 -10.09 -10.62
N LYS A 71 14.93 -9.88 -9.65
CA LYS A 71 16.30 -10.36 -9.77
C LYS A 71 16.41 -11.84 -9.57
N GLU A 72 15.39 -12.44 -9.07
CA GLU A 72 15.42 -13.88 -8.92
C GLU A 72 14.93 -14.54 -10.18
#